data_bb136bf4b4b80dae30dc844cd21b2b8f
#
_entry.id   bb136bf4b4b80dae30dc844cd21b2b8f
#
_cell.length_a   1.000
_cell.length_b   1.000
_cell.length_c   1.000
_cell.angle_alpha   90.00
_cell.angle_beta   90.00
_cell.angle_gamma   90.00
#
_symmetry.space_group_name_H-M   'P 1'
#
loop_
_entity.id
_entity.type
_entity.pdbx_description
1 polymer ?
#
loop_
_entity_poly.entity_id
_entity_poly.type
_entity_poly.pdbx_seq_one_letter_code
_entity_poly.pdbx_strand_id
1 'polypeptide(L)'
;MYTANEKRYEKMKYNRVGSSGLKLPAVSLGLWHNFGDTDKYSTMEEMCFTAFDNGITHFDLANNYGPKAGSAEINFGRILKEGFKPYRDELIISTKAGYVMWEGPYGDGGSRKYLISSLNQSLERMGLEYVDIFYHHRMDPQTPLEETMLALEQIVRSG
;
A
#
# COMPACT_ATOMS: atom_id res chain seq x y z
N MET A 1 -10.48 20.44 -7.38
CA MET A 1 -10.73 19.40 -6.33
C MET A 1 -11.31 18.20 -7.06
N TYR A 2 -10.75 17.02 -6.88
CA TYR A 2 -11.27 15.78 -7.50
C TYR A 2 -12.65 15.41 -6.93
N THR A 3 -13.54 14.99 -7.81
CA THR A 3 -14.86 14.44 -7.44
C THR A 3 -15.02 13.11 -8.18
N ALA A 4 -15.19 12.03 -7.43
CA ALA A 4 -15.28 10.69 -7.99
C ALA A 4 -16.59 10.49 -8.79
N ASN A 5 -16.50 9.66 -9.84
CA ASN A 5 -17.65 9.26 -10.62
C ASN A 5 -18.68 8.52 -9.73
N GLU A 6 -19.90 9.01 -9.68
CA GLU A 6 -20.98 8.40 -8.87
C GLU A 6 -21.30 6.96 -9.29
N LYS A 7 -21.07 6.62 -10.57
CA LYS A 7 -21.34 5.31 -11.15
C LYS A 7 -20.14 4.35 -11.11
N ARG A 8 -19.07 4.69 -10.38
CA ARG A 8 -17.81 3.92 -10.34
C ARG A 8 -17.97 2.44 -9.98
N TYR A 9 -19.01 2.08 -9.24
CA TYR A 9 -19.24 0.71 -8.78
C TYR A 9 -20.12 -0.14 -9.69
N GLU A 10 -20.77 0.44 -10.72
CA GLU A 10 -21.78 -0.26 -11.55
C GLU A 10 -21.21 -1.42 -12.39
N LYS A 11 -19.94 -1.32 -12.80
CA LYS A 11 -19.31 -2.28 -13.74
C LYS A 11 -18.27 -3.18 -13.11
N MET A 12 -17.67 -2.78 -11.99
CA MET A 12 -16.60 -3.53 -11.35
C MET A 12 -17.16 -4.72 -10.56
N LYS A 13 -16.55 -5.88 -10.77
CA LYS A 13 -16.84 -7.07 -9.97
C LYS A 13 -15.96 -7.07 -8.71
N TYR A 14 -16.57 -7.30 -7.56
CA TYR A 14 -15.87 -7.43 -6.27
C TYR A 14 -15.98 -8.86 -5.77
N ASN A 15 -14.84 -9.45 -5.41
CA ASN A 15 -14.74 -10.82 -4.90
C ASN A 15 -14.34 -10.81 -3.44
N ARG A 16 -14.91 -11.70 -2.64
CA ARG A 16 -14.51 -11.91 -1.24
C ARG A 16 -13.09 -12.49 -1.16
N VAL A 17 -12.30 -11.98 -0.22
CA VAL A 17 -10.95 -12.48 0.04
C VAL A 17 -11.03 -13.67 1.00
N GLY A 18 -11.06 -14.87 0.43
CA GLY A 18 -11.18 -16.10 1.21
C GLY A 18 -12.39 -16.07 2.13
N SER A 19 -12.18 -16.37 3.42
CA SER A 19 -13.20 -16.32 4.49
C SER A 19 -13.28 -14.98 5.23
N SER A 20 -12.43 -13.99 4.87
CA SER A 20 -12.47 -12.68 5.50
C SER A 20 -13.71 -11.86 5.10
N GLY A 21 -14.01 -10.80 5.84
CA GLY A 21 -15.06 -9.84 5.49
C GLY A 21 -14.70 -8.94 4.31
N LEU A 22 -13.41 -8.88 3.94
CA LEU A 22 -12.90 -7.98 2.92
C LEU A 22 -13.32 -8.42 1.51
N LYS A 23 -13.63 -7.44 0.66
CA LYS A 23 -13.84 -7.65 -0.78
C LYS A 23 -12.82 -6.83 -1.56
N LEU A 24 -12.26 -7.42 -2.61
CA LEU A 24 -11.36 -6.72 -3.54
C LEU A 24 -11.99 -6.63 -4.93
N PRO A 25 -11.73 -5.56 -5.68
CA PRO A 25 -12.10 -5.47 -7.08
C PRO A 25 -11.39 -6.55 -7.89
N ALA A 26 -11.96 -6.95 -9.01
CA ALA A 26 -11.35 -7.95 -9.90
C ALA A 26 -10.00 -7.50 -10.49
N VAL A 27 -9.74 -6.19 -10.48
CA VAL A 27 -8.50 -5.55 -10.93
C VAL A 27 -8.02 -4.60 -9.86
N SER A 28 -6.71 -4.61 -9.57
CA SER A 28 -6.04 -3.68 -8.65
C SER A 28 -5.07 -2.79 -9.42
N LEU A 29 -4.83 -1.57 -8.95
CA LEU A 29 -3.76 -0.73 -9.49
C LEU A 29 -2.47 -0.94 -8.67
N GLY A 30 -1.45 -1.54 -9.30
CA GLY A 30 -0.11 -1.66 -8.72
C GLY A 30 0.72 -0.41 -8.98
N LEU A 31 1.39 0.10 -7.94
CA LEU A 31 2.14 1.34 -7.99
C LEU A 31 3.67 1.11 -8.05
N TRP A 32 4.10 0.01 -8.63
CA TRP A 32 5.55 -0.25 -8.77
C TRP A 32 6.19 0.62 -9.85
N HIS A 33 5.58 0.68 -11.04
CA HIS A 33 6.06 1.50 -12.16
C HIS A 33 5.23 2.78 -12.29
N ASN A 34 5.84 3.83 -12.83
CA ASN A 34 5.22 5.16 -13.09
C ASN A 34 4.85 5.95 -11.84
N PHE A 35 5.31 5.55 -10.65
CA PHE A 35 5.06 6.24 -9.39
C PHE A 35 6.34 6.65 -8.66
N GLY A 36 7.49 6.62 -9.34
CA GLY A 36 8.79 7.03 -8.81
C GLY A 36 8.98 8.55 -8.73
N ASP A 37 10.12 8.96 -8.20
CA ASP A 37 10.47 10.38 -8.03
C ASP A 37 10.84 11.09 -9.35
N THR A 38 11.10 10.33 -10.41
CA THR A 38 11.37 10.83 -11.77
C THR A 38 10.14 10.88 -12.66
N ASP A 39 9.03 10.32 -12.22
CA ASP A 39 7.80 10.24 -13.00
C ASP A 39 6.96 11.50 -12.85
N LYS A 40 6.13 11.79 -13.86
CA LYS A 40 5.30 12.99 -13.87
C LYS A 40 4.12 12.84 -12.91
N TYR A 41 4.07 13.67 -11.86
CA TYR A 41 3.03 13.61 -10.82
C TYR A 41 1.61 13.67 -11.37
N SER A 42 1.33 14.56 -12.36
CA SER A 42 0.00 14.68 -12.95
C SER A 42 -0.46 13.39 -13.67
N THR A 43 0.47 12.57 -14.18
CA THR A 43 0.14 11.27 -14.78
C THR A 43 -0.21 10.25 -13.69
N MET A 44 0.52 10.24 -12.57
CA MET A 44 0.20 9.39 -11.42
C MET A 44 -1.19 9.69 -10.87
N GLU A 45 -1.49 10.97 -10.71
CA GLU A 45 -2.79 11.46 -10.22
C GLU A 45 -3.91 11.04 -11.17
N GLU A 46 -3.76 11.28 -12.48
CA GLU A 46 -4.73 10.87 -13.51
C GLU A 46 -4.96 9.36 -13.52
N MET A 47 -3.91 8.57 -13.40
CA MET A 47 -4.01 7.10 -13.31
C MET A 47 -4.82 6.67 -12.08
N CYS A 48 -4.55 7.25 -10.92
CA CYS A 48 -5.26 6.92 -9.69
C CYS A 48 -6.75 7.32 -9.76
N PHE A 49 -7.05 8.51 -10.23
CA PHE A 49 -8.42 8.99 -10.35
C PHE A 49 -9.21 8.20 -11.39
N THR A 50 -8.60 7.93 -12.57
CA THR A 50 -9.21 7.09 -13.59
C THR A 50 -9.48 5.67 -13.07
N ALA A 51 -8.55 5.09 -12.32
CA ALA A 51 -8.73 3.78 -11.72
C ALA A 51 -9.93 3.77 -10.76
N PHE A 52 -10.00 4.73 -9.85
CA PHE A 52 -11.09 4.82 -8.88
C PHE A 52 -12.44 5.10 -9.55
N ASP A 53 -12.49 5.99 -10.55
CA ASP A 53 -13.69 6.30 -11.35
C ASP A 53 -14.24 5.08 -12.13
N ASN A 54 -13.42 4.04 -12.31
CA ASN A 54 -13.82 2.76 -12.89
C ASN A 54 -13.99 1.63 -11.85
N GLY A 55 -14.04 1.95 -10.57
CA GLY A 55 -14.30 1.00 -9.49
C GLY A 55 -13.08 0.22 -9.02
N ILE A 56 -11.86 0.60 -9.43
CA ILE A 56 -10.63 0.03 -8.85
C ILE A 56 -10.41 0.71 -7.50
N THR A 57 -10.78 0.02 -6.44
CA THR A 57 -10.65 0.51 -5.06
C THR A 57 -9.36 0.07 -4.37
N HIS A 58 -8.65 -0.91 -4.93
CA HIS A 58 -7.43 -1.45 -4.36
C HIS A 58 -6.19 -0.88 -5.04
N PHE A 59 -5.36 -0.20 -4.24
CA PHE A 59 -4.07 0.39 -4.61
C PHE A 59 -2.95 -0.38 -3.90
N ASP A 60 -2.07 -1.00 -4.68
CA ASP A 60 -1.07 -1.93 -4.17
C ASP A 60 0.34 -1.34 -4.25
N LEU A 61 0.91 -1.07 -3.07
CA LEU A 61 2.24 -0.49 -2.89
C LEU A 61 3.24 -1.49 -2.26
N ALA A 62 4.45 -1.05 -2.08
CA ALA A 62 5.45 -1.60 -1.18
C ALA A 62 6.40 -0.49 -0.73
N ASN A 63 7.02 -0.69 0.45
CA ASN A 63 7.93 0.30 1.02
C ASN A 63 9.09 0.67 0.07
N ASN A 64 9.55 -0.27 -0.77
CA ASN A 64 10.68 -0.09 -1.68
C ASN A 64 10.29 0.31 -3.11
N TYR A 65 9.00 0.52 -3.41
CA TYR A 65 8.58 0.93 -4.75
C TYR A 65 9.03 2.35 -5.10
N GLY A 66 9.38 2.53 -6.38
CA GLY A 66 9.91 3.74 -6.98
C GLY A 66 10.52 3.43 -8.34
N PRO A 67 11.56 4.09 -8.86
CA PRO A 67 12.78 4.57 -8.20
C PRO A 67 12.54 5.92 -7.56
N LYS A 68 13.16 6.20 -6.62
CA LYS A 68 13.88 5.87 -5.45
C LYS A 68 12.98 5.10 -4.45
N ALA A 69 13.53 4.14 -3.66
CA ALA A 69 12.76 3.40 -2.68
C ALA A 69 11.96 4.33 -1.74
N GLY A 70 10.67 4.06 -1.59
CA GLY A 70 9.74 4.89 -0.82
C GLY A 70 9.04 5.99 -1.59
N SER A 71 9.50 6.35 -2.80
CA SER A 71 8.92 7.45 -3.57
C SER A 71 7.49 7.17 -4.02
N ALA A 72 7.14 5.92 -4.34
CA ALA A 72 5.78 5.56 -4.69
C ALA A 72 4.79 5.83 -3.54
N GLU A 73 5.16 5.48 -2.30
CA GLU A 73 4.34 5.78 -1.13
C GLU A 73 4.24 7.29 -0.86
N ILE A 74 5.33 8.06 -1.04
CA ILE A 74 5.31 9.52 -0.89
C ILE A 74 4.37 10.15 -1.93
N ASN A 75 4.47 9.76 -3.20
CA ASN A 75 3.63 10.28 -4.26
C ASN A 75 2.15 9.90 -4.07
N PHE A 76 1.89 8.65 -3.69
CA PHE A 76 0.53 8.22 -3.40
C PHE A 76 -0.05 8.93 -2.16
N GLY A 77 0.74 9.15 -1.11
CA GLY A 77 0.37 9.94 0.06
C GLY A 77 -0.06 11.36 -0.31
N ARG A 78 0.62 11.98 -1.27
CA ARG A 78 0.23 13.27 -1.82
C ARG A 78 -1.13 13.18 -2.55
N ILE A 79 -1.34 12.17 -3.39
CA ILE A 79 -2.61 11.94 -4.09
C ILE A 79 -3.76 11.70 -3.09
N LEU A 80 -3.51 10.92 -2.03
CA LEU A 80 -4.47 10.71 -0.95
C LEU A 80 -4.89 12.04 -0.31
N LYS A 81 -3.93 12.88 0.04
CA LYS A 81 -4.20 14.18 0.66
C LYS A 81 -4.93 15.16 -0.25
N GLU A 82 -4.55 15.24 -1.54
CA GLU A 82 -5.05 16.23 -2.48
C GLU A 82 -6.38 15.84 -3.14
N GLY A 83 -6.65 14.52 -3.32
CA GLY A 83 -7.83 14.04 -4.04
C GLY A 83 -8.66 12.99 -3.34
N PHE A 84 -8.04 12.05 -2.65
CA PHE A 84 -8.74 10.88 -2.09
C PHE A 84 -9.15 11.01 -0.63
N LYS A 85 -8.80 12.10 0.04
CA LYS A 85 -9.16 12.29 1.47
C LYS A 85 -10.64 12.02 1.79
N PRO A 86 -11.63 12.48 1.00
CA PRO A 86 -13.03 12.19 1.26
C PRO A 86 -13.46 10.73 1.05
N TYR A 87 -12.61 9.96 0.37
CA TYR A 87 -12.90 8.58 -0.07
C TYR A 87 -12.07 7.52 0.66
N ARG A 88 -11.32 7.87 1.73
CA ARG A 88 -10.43 6.91 2.42
C ARG A 88 -11.13 5.61 2.79
N ASP A 89 -12.35 5.68 3.29
CA ASP A 89 -13.14 4.51 3.71
C ASP A 89 -13.65 3.64 2.54
N GLU A 90 -13.53 4.14 1.32
CA GLU A 90 -13.87 3.40 0.09
C GLU A 90 -12.63 2.75 -0.55
N LEU A 91 -11.44 3.05 -0.06
CA LEU A 91 -10.18 2.53 -0.60
C LEU A 91 -9.65 1.36 0.22
N ILE A 92 -9.06 0.40 -0.48
CA ILE A 92 -8.21 -0.63 0.10
C ILE A 92 -6.77 -0.29 -0.27
N ILE A 93 -5.96 -0.01 0.72
CA ILE A 93 -4.56 0.34 0.54
C ILE A 93 -3.70 -0.78 1.08
N SER A 94 -2.87 -1.37 0.23
CA SER A 94 -1.90 -2.37 0.66
C SER A 94 -0.47 -1.86 0.51
N THR A 95 0.37 -2.25 1.47
CA THR A 95 1.83 -2.08 1.34
C THR A 95 2.56 -3.31 1.86
N LYS A 96 3.88 -3.36 1.65
CA LYS A 96 4.69 -4.56 1.86
C LYS A 96 6.07 -4.16 2.38
N ALA A 97 6.69 -5.04 3.16
CA ALA A 97 8.09 -4.92 3.56
C ALA A 97 8.81 -6.28 3.49
N GLY A 98 10.08 -6.28 3.11
CA GLY A 98 10.89 -7.51 2.99
C GLY A 98 12.16 -7.34 2.19
N TYR A 99 12.32 -6.26 1.44
CA TYR A 99 13.53 -5.91 0.68
C TYR A 99 14.28 -4.76 1.35
N VAL A 100 15.56 -4.58 0.97
CA VAL A 100 16.42 -3.53 1.52
C VAL A 100 15.77 -2.15 1.39
N MET A 101 15.68 -1.44 2.52
CA MET A 101 15.15 -0.08 2.60
C MET A 101 16.15 0.93 3.13
N TRP A 102 17.09 0.51 3.98
CA TRP A 102 18.14 1.35 4.52
C TRP A 102 19.41 0.54 4.79
N GLU A 103 20.53 1.22 4.89
CA GLU A 103 21.83 0.62 5.14
C GLU A 103 21.94 0.04 6.55
N GLY A 104 22.77 -0.99 6.68
CA GLY A 104 23.08 -1.64 7.97
C GLY A 104 22.24 -2.88 8.25
N PRO A 105 22.40 -3.48 9.44
CA PRO A 105 21.93 -4.84 9.73
C PRO A 105 20.43 -4.96 9.99
N TYR A 106 19.67 -3.86 9.96
CA TYR A 106 18.25 -3.83 10.33
C TYR A 106 17.33 -3.34 9.20
N GLY A 107 17.88 -3.10 8.02
CA GLY A 107 17.17 -2.47 6.90
C GLY A 107 16.59 -3.44 5.87
N ASP A 108 16.55 -4.75 6.17
CA ASP A 108 16.14 -5.83 5.26
C ASP A 108 15.51 -7.00 6.02
N GLY A 109 14.87 -7.91 5.28
CA GLY A 109 14.42 -9.22 5.77
C GLY A 109 13.06 -9.24 6.43
N GLY A 110 12.85 -10.19 7.36
CA GLY A 110 11.56 -10.49 7.99
C GLY A 110 11.54 -10.35 9.50
N SER A 111 12.60 -9.76 10.12
CA SER A 111 12.64 -9.59 11.56
C SER A 111 11.51 -8.71 12.08
N ARG A 112 11.07 -8.97 13.31
CA ARG A 112 10.09 -8.13 14.00
C ARG A 112 10.47 -6.64 13.96
N LYS A 113 11.76 -6.34 14.23
CA LYS A 113 12.26 -4.96 14.19
C LYS A 113 12.06 -4.32 12.83
N TYR A 114 12.43 -5.03 11.75
CA TYR A 114 12.33 -4.52 10.38
C TYR A 114 10.88 -4.31 9.96
N LEU A 115 9.99 -5.29 10.19
CA LEU A 115 8.60 -5.21 9.75
C LEU A 115 7.83 -4.07 10.42
N ILE A 116 7.95 -3.93 11.74
CA ILE A 116 7.28 -2.84 12.48
C ILE A 116 7.84 -1.47 12.08
N SER A 117 9.17 -1.33 11.99
CA SER A 117 9.79 -0.07 11.56
C SER A 117 9.39 0.29 10.13
N SER A 118 9.34 -0.69 9.23
CA SER A 118 8.94 -0.49 7.84
C SER A 118 7.49 -0.03 7.72
N LEU A 119 6.56 -0.65 8.45
CA LEU A 119 5.17 -0.22 8.44
C LEU A 119 5.01 1.22 8.95
N ASN A 120 5.64 1.55 10.08
CA ASN A 120 5.59 2.92 10.62
C ASN A 120 6.09 3.95 9.61
N GLN A 121 7.21 3.67 8.94
CA GLN A 121 7.74 4.53 7.88
C GLN A 121 6.82 4.62 6.67
N SER A 122 6.15 3.53 6.29
CA SER A 122 5.17 3.51 5.20
C SER A 122 3.95 4.38 5.53
N LEU A 123 3.42 4.27 6.75
CA LEU A 123 2.32 5.11 7.24
C LEU A 123 2.70 6.59 7.23
N GLU A 124 3.91 6.93 7.69
CA GLU A 124 4.43 8.30 7.67
C GLU A 124 4.54 8.85 6.23
N ARG A 125 5.12 8.07 5.29
CA ARG A 125 5.23 8.47 3.88
C ARG A 125 3.88 8.72 3.22
N MET A 126 2.89 7.89 3.52
CA MET A 126 1.55 8.01 2.95
C MET A 126 0.64 8.99 3.72
N GLY A 127 1.03 9.40 4.93
CA GLY A 127 0.20 10.24 5.79
C GLY A 127 -1.06 9.54 6.28
N LEU A 128 -0.96 8.24 6.58
CA LEU A 128 -2.05 7.37 7.00
C LEU A 128 -1.86 6.91 8.45
N GLU A 129 -2.97 6.63 9.13
CA GLU A 129 -2.98 6.01 10.45
C GLU A 129 -2.92 4.47 10.36
N TYR A 130 -3.44 3.88 9.27
CA TYR A 130 -3.43 2.44 9.01
C TYR A 130 -3.41 2.13 7.50
N VAL A 131 -3.01 0.92 7.15
CA VAL A 131 -3.24 0.29 5.85
C VAL A 131 -4.22 -0.87 6.01
N ASP A 132 -4.95 -1.20 4.94
CA ASP A 132 -5.96 -2.26 4.99
C ASP A 132 -5.32 -3.66 4.87
N ILE A 133 -4.18 -3.75 4.17
CA ILE A 133 -3.44 -4.99 3.99
C ILE A 133 -1.94 -4.70 4.12
N PHE A 134 -1.25 -5.47 4.96
CA PHE A 134 0.21 -5.45 5.07
C PHE A 134 0.79 -6.81 4.73
N TYR A 135 1.75 -6.85 3.79
CA TYR A 135 2.40 -8.08 3.36
C TYR A 135 3.85 -8.17 3.85
N HIS A 136 4.24 -9.37 4.28
CA HIS A 136 5.65 -9.75 4.24
C HIS A 136 6.02 -10.07 2.79
N HIS A 137 6.84 -9.23 2.16
CA HIS A 137 7.01 -9.13 0.71
C HIS A 137 7.77 -10.32 0.10
N ARG A 138 8.62 -10.96 0.91
CA ARG A 138 9.38 -12.15 0.53
C ARG A 138 9.73 -12.99 1.76
N MET A 139 9.91 -14.27 1.55
CA MET A 139 10.40 -15.15 2.60
C MET A 139 11.82 -14.75 3.03
N ASP A 140 12.07 -14.74 4.36
CA ASP A 140 13.38 -14.56 4.96
C ASP A 140 13.81 -15.86 5.67
N PRO A 141 14.69 -16.66 5.05
CA PRO A 141 15.12 -17.94 5.63
C PRO A 141 16.05 -17.80 6.84
N GLN A 142 16.53 -16.59 7.15
CA GLN A 142 17.43 -16.31 8.27
C GLN A 142 16.67 -15.87 9.53
N THR A 143 15.40 -15.46 9.39
CA THR A 143 14.55 -15.11 10.52
C THR A 143 13.60 -16.28 10.84
N PRO A 144 13.49 -16.71 12.12
CA PRO A 144 12.50 -17.70 12.50
C PRO A 144 11.10 -17.30 12.09
N LEU A 145 10.35 -18.23 11.48
CA LEU A 145 8.99 -17.96 10.99
C LEU A 145 8.07 -17.44 12.11
N GLU A 146 8.23 -17.96 13.31
CA GLU A 146 7.46 -17.55 14.48
C GLU A 146 7.68 -16.07 14.81
N GLU A 147 8.91 -15.55 14.69
CA GLU A 147 9.20 -14.12 14.93
C GLU A 147 8.45 -13.25 13.91
N THR A 148 8.53 -13.60 12.64
CA THR A 148 7.82 -12.90 11.55
C THR A 148 6.31 -12.92 11.79
N MET A 149 5.74 -14.10 12.10
CA MET A 149 4.29 -14.24 12.32
C MET A 149 3.80 -13.47 13.55
N LEU A 150 4.55 -13.52 14.67
CA LEU A 150 4.23 -12.74 15.87
C LEU A 150 4.33 -11.23 15.62
N ALA A 151 5.25 -10.79 14.77
CA ALA A 151 5.33 -9.39 14.37
C ALA A 151 4.09 -8.96 13.58
N LEU A 152 3.65 -9.77 12.61
CA LEU A 152 2.43 -9.49 11.84
C LEU A 152 1.17 -9.53 12.72
N GLU A 153 1.06 -10.49 13.64
CA GLU A 153 -0.03 -10.54 14.61
C GLU A 153 -0.08 -9.26 15.48
N GLN A 154 1.08 -8.82 15.97
CA GLN A 154 1.14 -7.58 16.74
C GLN A 154 0.72 -6.36 15.92
N ILE A 155 1.13 -6.26 14.67
CA ILE A 155 0.71 -5.19 13.76
C ILE A 155 -0.82 -5.17 13.67
N VAL A 156 -1.45 -6.32 13.43
CA VAL A 156 -2.93 -6.42 13.37
C VAL A 156 -3.58 -6.00 14.70
N ARG A 157 -3.00 -6.36 15.84
CA ARG A 157 -3.56 -6.01 17.17
C ARG A 157 -3.37 -4.54 17.54
N SER A 158 -2.41 -3.87 16.95
CA SER A 158 -2.14 -2.45 17.23
C SER A 158 -3.01 -1.49 16.42
N GLY A 159 -3.76 -1.98 15.46
CA GLY A 159 -4.68 -1.22 14.60
C GLY A 159 -4.06 -0.88 13.27
#